data_75fcc1e669ea29491607caf5bce41819
#
_entry.id   75fcc1e669ea29491607caf5bce41819
#
_cell.length_a   1.000
_cell.length_b   1.000
_cell.length_c   1.000
_cell.angle_alpha   90.00
_cell.angle_beta   90.00
_cell.angle_gamma   90.00
#
_symmetry.space_group_name_H-M   'P 1'
#
loop_
_entity.id
_entity.type
_entity.pdbx_description
1 polymer ?
#
loop_
_entity_poly.entity_id
_entity_poly.type
_entity_poly.pdbx_seq_one_letter_code
_entity_poly.pdbx_strand_id
1 'polypeptide(L)'
;MTATTLRRWWNGFVQSNEPTLPDSFEESLLRAGFAQGAHYLETITKGLGASNARQRVLALRAGARQNVLSSDDWSHAFSDKDVDVRREALNLFAHHEQINSTLLEQVLGLLSDEDALVVDGAVFALGEHLYVPAVEALCHIGSSHDDARCRESAVAALGAIGDDRARETILNALEDKPPVRRRAIVALSNFEGPDIDAALEKASEDRDWQVRAAVSQLGREEND
;
A
#
# COMPACT_ATOMS: atom_id res chain seq x y z
N MET A 1 -12.17 24.33 -54.79
CA MET A 1 -11.51 23.40 -53.87
C MET A 1 -12.55 22.92 -52.88
N THR A 2 -12.79 21.61 -52.81
CA THR A 2 -13.86 21.05 -52.00
C THR A 2 -13.37 20.82 -50.54
N ALA A 3 -14.28 20.87 -49.56
CA ALA A 3 -14.00 20.69 -48.15
C ALA A 3 -13.19 19.38 -47.84
N THR A 4 -13.33 18.38 -48.70
CA THR A 4 -12.62 17.10 -48.64
C THR A 4 -11.12 17.24 -48.91
N THR A 5 -10.74 18.15 -49.82
CA THR A 5 -9.33 18.44 -50.19
C THR A 5 -8.60 19.18 -49.06
N LEU A 6 -9.28 20.11 -48.40
CA LEU A 6 -8.74 20.86 -47.25
C LEU A 6 -8.55 19.93 -46.02
N ARG A 7 -9.47 19.02 -45.76
CA ARG A 7 -9.34 18.04 -44.68
C ARG A 7 -8.16 17.07 -44.85
N ARG A 8 -7.95 16.65 -46.10
CA ARG A 8 -6.84 15.76 -46.45
C ARG A 8 -5.47 16.46 -46.34
N TRP A 9 -5.44 17.77 -46.71
CA TRP A 9 -4.22 18.58 -46.57
C TRP A 9 -3.92 18.89 -45.10
N TRP A 10 -4.95 19.22 -44.29
CA TRP A 10 -4.82 19.46 -42.85
C TRP A 10 -4.36 18.21 -42.09
N ASN A 11 -4.93 17.05 -42.35
CA ASN A 11 -4.52 15.79 -41.73
C ASN A 11 -3.10 15.36 -42.17
N GLY A 12 -2.66 15.68 -43.38
CA GLY A 12 -1.28 15.45 -43.82
C GLY A 12 -0.28 16.40 -43.20
N PHE A 13 -0.71 17.63 -42.85
CA PHE A 13 0.15 18.66 -42.25
C PHE A 13 0.32 18.44 -40.72
N VAL A 14 -0.70 17.92 -40.05
CA VAL A 14 -0.67 17.62 -38.61
C VAL A 14 0.15 16.35 -38.31
N GLN A 15 0.33 15.45 -39.28
CA GLN A 15 1.13 14.23 -39.09
C GLN A 15 2.63 14.37 -39.36
N SER A 16 3.14 15.54 -39.76
CA SER A 16 4.49 15.61 -40.30
C SER A 16 5.44 16.61 -39.69
N ASN A 17 5.19 17.28 -38.57
CA ASN A 17 6.21 18.20 -37.99
C ASN A 17 5.99 18.59 -36.53
N GLU A 18 5.65 17.68 -35.64
CA GLU A 18 6.11 17.85 -34.27
C GLU A 18 7.50 17.20 -34.18
N PRO A 19 8.55 17.93 -33.81
CA PRO A 19 9.80 17.30 -33.46
C PRO A 19 9.47 16.40 -32.23
N THR A 20 9.36 15.10 -32.46
CA THR A 20 9.35 14.14 -31.37
C THR A 20 10.71 14.30 -30.70
N LEU A 21 10.74 15.06 -29.58
CA LEU A 21 11.86 15.02 -28.67
C LEU A 21 12.12 13.53 -28.41
N PRO A 22 13.37 13.07 -28.45
CA PRO A 22 13.65 11.67 -28.16
C PRO A 22 13.03 11.36 -26.81
N ASP A 23 12.18 10.33 -26.77
CA ASP A 23 11.50 9.91 -25.54
C ASP A 23 12.52 9.80 -24.43
N SER A 24 12.30 10.52 -23.34
CA SER A 24 13.14 10.35 -22.18
C SER A 24 13.02 8.90 -21.70
N PHE A 25 14.05 8.35 -21.08
CA PHE A 25 13.97 6.99 -20.55
C PHE A 25 12.80 6.83 -19.57
N GLU A 26 12.45 7.88 -18.84
CA GLU A 26 11.28 7.92 -17.95
C GLU A 26 9.96 7.78 -18.72
N GLU A 27 9.82 8.44 -19.87
CA GLU A 27 8.65 8.28 -20.74
C GLU A 27 8.54 6.87 -21.30
N SER A 28 9.68 6.26 -21.65
CA SER A 28 9.71 4.87 -22.08
C SER A 28 9.27 3.91 -20.98
N LEU A 29 9.65 4.16 -19.72
CA LEU A 29 9.20 3.40 -18.55
C LEU A 29 7.69 3.58 -18.28
N LEU A 30 7.18 4.81 -18.39
CA LEU A 30 5.75 5.07 -18.24
C LEU A 30 4.94 4.30 -19.30
N ARG A 31 5.38 4.31 -20.54
CA ARG A 31 4.73 3.55 -21.64
C ARG A 31 4.83 2.05 -21.44
N ALA A 32 5.95 1.55 -20.93
CA ALA A 32 6.16 0.13 -20.69
C ALA A 32 5.08 -0.49 -19.79
N GLY A 33 4.54 0.25 -18.84
CA GLY A 33 3.46 -0.20 -17.96
C GLY A 33 2.10 -0.40 -18.67
N PHE A 34 1.91 0.13 -19.88
CA PHE A 34 0.62 0.08 -20.61
C PHE A 34 0.71 -0.63 -21.96
N ALA A 35 1.89 -0.94 -22.42
CA ALA A 35 2.11 -1.47 -23.75
C ALA A 35 2.08 -3.01 -23.77
N GLN A 36 1.83 -3.58 -24.94
CA GLN A 36 1.90 -5.01 -25.16
C GLN A 36 3.18 -5.37 -25.94
N GLY A 37 3.80 -6.48 -25.56
CA GLY A 37 4.93 -7.05 -26.30
C GLY A 37 6.24 -7.15 -25.51
N ALA A 38 7.12 -8.05 -25.96
CA ALA A 38 8.34 -8.43 -25.23
C ALA A 38 9.40 -7.31 -25.10
N HIS A 39 9.41 -6.32 -25.99
CA HIS A 39 10.42 -5.25 -25.98
C HIS A 39 10.32 -4.32 -24.73
N TYR A 40 9.17 -4.29 -24.06
CA TYR A 40 9.01 -3.51 -22.84
C TYR A 40 9.65 -4.17 -21.63
N LEU A 41 9.83 -5.49 -21.64
CA LEU A 41 10.54 -6.21 -20.59
C LEU A 41 11.99 -5.71 -20.44
N GLU A 42 12.68 -5.50 -21.56
CA GLU A 42 14.05 -4.95 -21.53
C GLU A 42 14.09 -3.54 -20.92
N THR A 43 13.10 -2.69 -21.25
CA THR A 43 12.99 -1.35 -20.68
C THR A 43 12.76 -1.40 -19.17
N ILE A 44 11.85 -2.28 -18.70
CA ILE A 44 11.57 -2.49 -17.28
C ILE A 44 12.82 -3.00 -16.56
N THR A 45 13.45 -4.06 -17.06
CA THR A 45 14.66 -4.64 -16.45
C THR A 45 15.80 -3.61 -16.34
N LYS A 46 16.02 -2.83 -17.41
CA LYS A 46 17.00 -1.74 -17.37
C LYS A 46 16.64 -0.66 -16.35
N GLY A 47 15.35 -0.36 -16.20
CA GLY A 47 14.85 0.63 -15.25
C GLY A 47 15.01 0.17 -13.80
N LEU A 48 14.76 -1.11 -13.51
CA LEU A 48 14.98 -1.68 -12.17
C LEU A 48 16.44 -1.58 -11.71
N GLY A 49 17.39 -1.72 -12.63
CA GLY A 49 18.83 -1.55 -12.36
C GLY A 49 19.37 -0.11 -12.49
N ALA A 50 18.51 0.89 -12.70
CA ALA A 50 18.97 2.27 -12.94
C ALA A 50 19.60 2.90 -11.69
N SER A 51 20.61 3.76 -11.89
CA SER A 51 21.22 4.51 -10.78
C SER A 51 20.27 5.54 -10.16
N ASN A 52 19.32 6.07 -10.93
CA ASN A 52 18.32 7.05 -10.52
C ASN A 52 17.14 6.35 -9.85
N ALA A 53 16.82 6.71 -8.60
CA ALA A 53 15.73 6.13 -7.82
C ALA A 53 14.35 6.30 -8.50
N ARG A 54 14.08 7.48 -9.09
CA ARG A 54 12.83 7.72 -9.81
C ARG A 54 12.62 6.75 -10.97
N GLN A 55 13.69 6.42 -11.70
CA GLN A 55 13.62 5.44 -12.79
C GLN A 55 13.33 4.04 -12.24
N ARG A 56 13.92 3.65 -11.09
CA ARG A 56 13.59 2.38 -10.42
C ARG A 56 12.14 2.33 -9.97
N VAL A 57 11.61 3.41 -9.39
CA VAL A 57 10.18 3.53 -9.02
C VAL A 57 9.27 3.37 -10.24
N LEU A 58 9.57 4.05 -11.36
CA LEU A 58 8.79 3.91 -12.59
C LEU A 58 8.85 2.49 -13.18
N ALA A 59 10.02 1.86 -13.11
CA ALA A 59 10.20 0.48 -13.54
C ALA A 59 9.41 -0.51 -12.67
N LEU A 60 9.41 -0.33 -11.35
CA LEU A 60 8.59 -1.12 -10.43
C LEU A 60 7.10 -1.00 -10.76
N ARG A 61 6.60 0.22 -10.96
CA ARG A 61 5.20 0.47 -11.37
C ARG A 61 4.86 -0.22 -12.69
N ALA A 62 5.74 -0.10 -13.67
CA ALA A 62 5.56 -0.74 -14.96
C ALA A 62 5.57 -2.26 -14.84
N GLY A 63 6.53 -2.82 -14.11
CA GLY A 63 6.67 -4.26 -13.89
C GLY A 63 5.52 -4.87 -13.10
N ALA A 64 5.07 -4.22 -12.02
CA ALA A 64 3.92 -4.65 -11.24
C ALA A 64 2.63 -4.64 -12.08
N ARG A 65 2.38 -3.57 -12.84
CA ARG A 65 1.21 -3.48 -13.74
C ARG A 65 1.20 -4.57 -14.81
N GLN A 66 2.36 -4.93 -15.34
CA GLN A 66 2.53 -5.99 -16.34
C GLN A 66 2.59 -7.39 -15.71
N ASN A 67 2.62 -7.48 -14.37
CA ASN A 67 2.78 -8.73 -13.61
C ASN A 67 4.04 -9.53 -14.06
N VAL A 68 5.17 -8.83 -14.22
CA VAL A 68 6.43 -9.41 -14.71
C VAL A 68 7.58 -9.32 -13.70
N LEU A 69 7.34 -8.79 -12.50
CA LEU A 69 8.34 -8.72 -11.44
C LEU A 69 8.58 -10.11 -10.85
N SER A 70 9.84 -10.51 -10.82
CA SER A 70 10.29 -11.72 -10.15
C SER A 70 10.40 -11.53 -8.63
N SER A 71 10.53 -12.63 -7.87
CA SER A 71 10.82 -12.56 -6.44
C SER A 71 12.12 -11.80 -6.14
N ASP A 72 13.13 -11.92 -7.01
CA ASP A 72 14.39 -11.21 -6.86
C ASP A 72 14.21 -9.70 -7.09
N ASP A 73 13.35 -9.29 -8.03
CA ASP A 73 13.04 -7.86 -8.26
C ASP A 73 12.37 -7.25 -7.03
N TRP A 74 11.42 -7.96 -6.41
CA TRP A 74 10.79 -7.55 -5.16
C TRP A 74 11.81 -7.46 -4.02
N SER A 75 12.66 -8.49 -3.84
CA SER A 75 13.69 -8.51 -2.80
C SER A 75 14.68 -7.35 -2.92
N HIS A 76 15.11 -7.05 -4.15
CA HIS A 76 15.99 -5.89 -4.41
C HIS A 76 15.28 -4.57 -4.09
N ALA A 77 13.99 -4.44 -4.44
CA ALA A 77 13.24 -3.23 -4.18
C ALA A 77 12.98 -3.00 -2.68
N PHE A 78 12.71 -4.07 -1.90
CA PHE A 78 12.58 -4.00 -0.44
C PHE A 78 13.89 -3.61 0.26
N SER A 79 15.03 -3.94 -0.35
CA SER A 79 16.36 -3.63 0.18
C SER A 79 16.99 -2.40 -0.48
N ASP A 80 16.25 -1.63 -1.27
CA ASP A 80 16.80 -0.47 -1.97
C ASP A 80 17.29 0.59 -0.99
N LYS A 81 18.44 1.19 -1.31
CA LYS A 81 19.02 2.29 -0.51
C LYS A 81 18.13 3.53 -0.44
N ASP A 82 17.27 3.72 -1.43
CA ASP A 82 16.40 4.87 -1.55
C ASP A 82 15.03 4.57 -0.93
N VAL A 83 14.62 5.40 -0.01
CA VAL A 83 13.38 5.25 0.74
C VAL A 83 12.13 5.25 -0.15
N ASP A 84 12.12 6.05 -1.22
CA ASP A 84 10.96 6.12 -2.12
C ASP A 84 10.79 4.82 -2.92
N VAL A 85 11.89 4.13 -3.22
CA VAL A 85 11.85 2.81 -3.88
C VAL A 85 11.27 1.75 -2.93
N ARG A 86 11.75 1.70 -1.67
CA ARG A 86 11.24 0.75 -0.66
C ARG A 86 9.74 0.97 -0.41
N ARG A 87 9.31 2.24 -0.25
CA ARG A 87 7.90 2.62 -0.06
C ARG A 87 7.02 2.22 -1.23
N GLU A 88 7.47 2.53 -2.46
CA GLU A 88 6.71 2.15 -3.66
C GLU A 88 6.61 0.63 -3.82
N ALA A 89 7.70 -0.09 -3.53
CA ALA A 89 7.69 -1.56 -3.55
C ALA A 89 6.61 -2.12 -2.61
N LEU A 90 6.55 -1.64 -1.37
CA LEU A 90 5.54 -2.07 -0.37
C LEU A 90 4.11 -1.75 -0.82
N ASN A 91 3.88 -0.52 -1.33
CA ASN A 91 2.58 -0.11 -1.84
C ASN A 91 2.09 -0.99 -3.00
N LEU A 92 2.98 -1.34 -3.93
CA LEU A 92 2.66 -2.23 -5.04
C LEU A 92 2.49 -3.68 -4.59
N PHE A 93 3.33 -4.14 -3.64
CA PHE A 93 3.31 -5.50 -3.14
C PHE A 93 2.06 -5.81 -2.33
N ALA A 94 1.51 -4.84 -1.60
CA ALA A 94 0.26 -5.00 -0.85
C ALA A 94 -0.92 -5.50 -1.71
N HIS A 95 -0.89 -5.21 -3.03
CA HIS A 95 -1.93 -5.64 -3.97
C HIS A 95 -1.47 -6.73 -4.93
N HIS A 96 -0.31 -7.34 -4.68
CA HIS A 96 0.25 -8.39 -5.53
C HIS A 96 -0.34 -9.75 -5.19
N GLU A 97 -0.86 -10.47 -6.19
CA GLU A 97 -1.55 -11.75 -5.95
C GLU A 97 -0.61 -12.94 -5.79
N GLN A 98 0.59 -12.88 -6.41
CA GLN A 98 1.55 -14.00 -6.39
C GLN A 98 2.53 -13.84 -5.23
N ILE A 99 2.13 -14.32 -4.06
CA ILE A 99 2.89 -14.15 -2.82
C ILE A 99 3.61 -15.45 -2.47
N ASN A 100 4.82 -15.33 -1.95
CA ASN A 100 5.50 -16.42 -1.27
C ASN A 100 5.93 -15.99 0.15
N SER A 101 6.11 -16.96 1.04
CA SER A 101 6.46 -16.70 2.43
C SER A 101 7.77 -15.95 2.59
N THR A 102 8.74 -16.16 1.70
CA THR A 102 10.05 -15.48 1.75
C THR A 102 9.91 -13.97 1.54
N LEU A 103 9.05 -13.53 0.62
CA LEU A 103 8.79 -12.09 0.42
C LEU A 103 8.07 -11.49 1.62
N LEU A 104 7.10 -12.19 2.21
CA LEU A 104 6.41 -11.74 3.43
C LEU A 104 7.36 -11.65 4.62
N GLU A 105 8.32 -12.56 4.77
CA GLU A 105 9.37 -12.48 5.78
C GLU A 105 10.28 -11.26 5.57
N GLN A 106 10.60 -10.91 4.33
CA GLN A 106 11.36 -9.69 4.03
C GLN A 106 10.56 -8.43 4.37
N VAL A 107 9.26 -8.40 4.04
CA VAL A 107 8.37 -7.29 4.42
C VAL A 107 8.26 -7.20 5.95
N LEU A 108 8.20 -8.32 6.66
CA LEU A 108 8.23 -8.36 8.13
C LEU A 108 9.50 -7.70 8.68
N GLY A 109 10.66 -7.89 8.04
CA GLY A 109 11.91 -7.23 8.40
C GLY A 109 11.84 -5.70 8.27
N LEU A 110 11.04 -5.17 7.36
CA LEU A 110 10.86 -3.72 7.16
C LEU A 110 10.02 -3.03 8.24
N LEU A 111 9.42 -3.76 9.17
CA LEU A 111 8.82 -3.19 10.38
C LEU A 111 9.86 -2.50 11.28
N SER A 112 11.15 -2.73 11.05
CA SER A 112 12.26 -2.09 11.75
C SER A 112 13.01 -1.08 10.89
N ASP A 113 12.44 -0.61 9.78
CA ASP A 113 13.04 0.42 8.92
C ASP A 113 13.16 1.75 9.65
N GLU A 114 14.21 2.52 9.35
CA GLU A 114 14.43 3.85 9.93
C GLU A 114 13.39 4.90 9.51
N ASP A 115 12.73 4.69 8.37
CA ASP A 115 11.69 5.58 7.85
C ASP A 115 10.29 5.09 8.24
N ALA A 116 9.56 5.89 8.98
CA ALA A 116 8.22 5.55 9.46
C ALA A 116 7.20 5.30 8.34
N LEU A 117 7.39 5.85 7.13
CA LEU A 117 6.52 5.57 5.99
C LEU A 117 6.82 4.22 5.34
N VAL A 118 8.05 3.72 5.47
CA VAL A 118 8.38 2.34 5.08
C VAL A 118 7.75 1.37 6.09
N VAL A 119 7.87 1.66 7.40
CA VAL A 119 7.19 0.86 8.44
C VAL A 119 5.68 0.81 8.19
N ASP A 120 5.06 1.95 7.96
CA ASP A 120 3.61 2.05 7.65
C ASP A 120 3.23 1.22 6.42
N GLY A 121 4.01 1.32 5.34
CA GLY A 121 3.83 0.50 4.13
C GLY A 121 3.99 -1.01 4.37
N ALA A 122 4.96 -1.41 5.22
CA ALA A 122 5.16 -2.81 5.58
C ALA A 122 3.99 -3.35 6.42
N VAL A 123 3.52 -2.58 7.40
CA VAL A 123 2.32 -2.90 8.20
C VAL A 123 1.12 -3.10 7.28
N PHE A 124 0.88 -2.15 6.36
CA PHE A 124 -0.23 -2.23 5.41
C PHE A 124 -0.14 -3.50 4.55
N ALA A 125 1.02 -3.76 3.95
CA ALA A 125 1.21 -4.94 3.10
C ALA A 125 1.00 -6.26 3.87
N LEU A 126 1.48 -6.37 5.12
CA LEU A 126 1.28 -7.56 5.96
C LEU A 126 -0.21 -7.74 6.34
N GLY A 127 -0.94 -6.64 6.54
CA GLY A 127 -2.37 -6.65 6.80
C GLY A 127 -3.18 -7.10 5.59
N GLU A 128 -2.92 -6.54 4.39
CA GLU A 128 -3.58 -6.94 3.15
C GLU A 128 -3.39 -8.43 2.81
N HIS A 129 -2.23 -8.98 3.15
CA HIS A 129 -1.92 -10.40 2.97
C HIS A 129 -2.33 -11.29 4.14
N LEU A 130 -3.00 -10.75 5.15
CA LEU A 130 -3.45 -11.46 6.36
C LEU A 130 -2.34 -12.33 6.96
N TYR A 131 -1.11 -11.80 7.04
CA TYR A 131 0.08 -12.57 7.41
C TYR A 131 0.15 -12.79 8.92
N VAL A 132 -0.45 -13.88 9.39
CA VAL A 132 -0.54 -14.27 10.81
C VAL A 132 0.82 -14.29 11.55
N PRO A 133 1.95 -14.70 10.95
CA PRO A 133 3.24 -14.65 11.65
C PRO A 133 3.69 -13.23 12.05
N ALA A 134 3.12 -12.17 11.46
CA ALA A 134 3.44 -10.79 11.80
C ALA A 134 2.72 -10.28 13.08
N VAL A 135 1.74 -10.99 13.61
CA VAL A 135 0.85 -10.51 14.68
C VAL A 135 1.62 -9.95 15.88
N GLU A 136 2.64 -10.65 16.38
CA GLU A 136 3.40 -10.18 17.55
C GLU A 136 4.17 -8.87 17.25
N ALA A 137 4.79 -8.78 16.08
CA ALA A 137 5.50 -7.58 15.66
C ALA A 137 4.52 -6.41 15.42
N LEU A 138 3.36 -6.68 14.83
CA LEU A 138 2.29 -5.68 14.64
C LEU A 138 1.72 -5.20 15.99
N CYS A 139 1.55 -6.08 16.98
CA CYS A 139 1.17 -5.69 18.33
C CYS A 139 2.21 -4.74 18.96
N HIS A 140 3.50 -5.00 18.75
CA HIS A 140 4.56 -4.11 19.23
C HIS A 140 4.47 -2.73 18.56
N ILE A 141 4.30 -2.67 17.23
CA ILE A 141 4.10 -1.40 16.49
C ILE A 141 2.84 -0.68 17.00
N GLY A 142 1.71 -1.36 17.10
CA GLY A 142 0.43 -0.79 17.53
C GLY A 142 0.46 -0.20 18.93
N SER A 143 1.28 -0.77 19.82
CA SER A 143 1.38 -0.34 21.23
C SER A 143 2.42 0.73 21.47
N SER A 144 3.53 0.77 20.72
CA SER A 144 4.73 1.51 21.14
C SER A 144 5.42 2.36 20.06
N HIS A 145 5.02 2.27 18.80
CA HIS A 145 5.67 3.06 17.75
C HIS A 145 5.43 4.56 17.96
N ASP A 146 6.46 5.39 17.80
CA ASP A 146 6.39 6.85 18.04
C ASP A 146 5.40 7.55 17.11
N ASP A 147 5.36 7.16 15.84
CA ASP A 147 4.41 7.72 14.85
C ASP A 147 3.02 7.06 15.01
N ALA A 148 2.02 7.90 15.31
CA ALA A 148 0.65 7.45 15.47
C ALA A 148 0.04 6.86 14.19
N ARG A 149 0.55 7.18 13.00
CA ARG A 149 0.10 6.56 11.74
C ARG A 149 0.49 5.09 11.70
N CYS A 150 1.74 4.76 12.08
CA CYS A 150 2.18 3.37 12.17
C CYS A 150 1.33 2.59 13.18
N ARG A 151 0.99 3.21 14.34
CA ARG A 151 0.10 2.57 15.32
C ARG A 151 -1.32 2.38 14.76
N GLU A 152 -1.86 3.38 14.07
CA GLU A 152 -3.18 3.28 13.40
C GLU A 152 -3.20 2.15 12.37
N SER A 153 -2.20 2.09 11.50
CA SER A 153 -2.08 1.06 10.47
C SER A 153 -1.89 -0.33 11.09
N ALA A 154 -1.11 -0.44 12.18
CA ALA A 154 -0.93 -1.71 12.88
C ALA A 154 -2.24 -2.22 13.49
N VAL A 155 -3.02 -1.35 14.11
CA VAL A 155 -4.34 -1.70 14.64
C VAL A 155 -5.28 -2.14 13.51
N ALA A 156 -5.23 -1.48 12.33
CA ALA A 156 -6.01 -1.90 11.17
C ALA A 156 -5.60 -3.30 10.68
N ALA A 157 -4.29 -3.54 10.53
CA ALA A 157 -3.76 -4.83 10.08
C ALA A 157 -4.10 -5.97 11.07
N LEU A 158 -3.97 -5.71 12.38
CA LEU A 158 -4.34 -6.65 13.43
C LEU A 158 -5.83 -7.01 13.39
N GLY A 159 -6.69 -6.00 13.18
CA GLY A 159 -8.14 -6.20 13.00
C GLY A 159 -8.45 -7.04 11.75
N ALA A 160 -7.79 -6.76 10.62
CA ALA A 160 -7.98 -7.53 9.38
C ALA A 160 -7.52 -8.99 9.53
N ILE A 161 -6.39 -9.23 10.22
CA ILE A 161 -5.88 -10.59 10.48
C ILE A 161 -6.82 -11.36 11.42
N GLY A 162 -7.43 -10.71 12.42
CA GLY A 162 -8.41 -11.30 13.32
C GLY A 162 -7.86 -12.37 14.28
N ASP A 163 -6.56 -12.32 14.60
CA ASP A 163 -5.94 -13.27 15.53
C ASP A 163 -6.15 -12.80 16.98
N ASP A 164 -6.60 -13.69 17.87
CA ASP A 164 -6.91 -13.37 19.27
C ASP A 164 -5.73 -12.79 20.05
N ARG A 165 -4.50 -13.04 19.67
CA ARG A 165 -3.30 -12.43 20.27
C ARG A 165 -3.29 -10.90 20.13
N ALA A 166 -4.02 -10.35 19.15
CA ALA A 166 -4.12 -8.92 18.92
C ALA A 166 -5.13 -8.21 19.85
N ARG A 167 -6.04 -8.95 20.47
CA ARG A 167 -7.19 -8.44 21.24
C ARG A 167 -6.78 -7.36 22.24
N GLU A 168 -5.82 -7.66 23.10
CA GLU A 168 -5.37 -6.72 24.14
C GLU A 168 -4.78 -5.43 23.54
N THR A 169 -3.98 -5.56 22.47
CA THR A 169 -3.40 -4.40 21.77
C THR A 169 -4.48 -3.50 21.18
N ILE A 170 -5.50 -4.09 20.54
CA ILE A 170 -6.60 -3.31 19.93
C ILE A 170 -7.47 -2.65 21.02
N LEU A 171 -7.74 -3.31 22.13
CA LEU A 171 -8.45 -2.71 23.27
C LEU A 171 -7.66 -1.53 23.87
N ASN A 172 -6.35 -1.67 24.06
CA ASN A 172 -5.51 -0.61 24.57
C ASN A 172 -5.42 0.58 23.60
N ALA A 173 -5.54 0.36 22.31
CA ALA A 173 -5.55 1.41 21.29
C ALA A 173 -6.75 2.36 21.41
N LEU A 174 -7.81 2.00 22.14
CA LEU A 174 -8.94 2.88 22.49
C LEU A 174 -8.54 4.05 23.41
N GLU A 175 -7.38 4.03 24.02
CA GLU A 175 -6.86 5.13 24.86
C GLU A 175 -5.84 6.03 24.11
N ASP A 176 -5.57 5.76 22.84
CA ASP A 176 -4.59 6.49 22.00
C ASP A 176 -5.19 7.80 21.43
N LYS A 177 -4.52 8.36 20.42
CA LYS A 177 -4.99 9.52 19.62
C LYS A 177 -6.29 9.19 18.86
N PRO A 178 -7.14 10.19 18.58
CA PRO A 178 -8.45 9.93 17.96
C PRO A 178 -8.42 9.07 16.68
N PRO A 179 -7.48 9.23 15.73
CA PRO A 179 -7.42 8.36 14.55
C PRO A 179 -7.20 6.89 14.93
N VAL A 180 -6.29 6.61 15.89
CA VAL A 180 -6.00 5.25 16.35
C VAL A 180 -7.21 4.66 17.08
N ARG A 181 -7.87 5.44 17.99
CA ARG A 181 -9.10 5.01 18.67
C ARG A 181 -10.20 4.63 17.68
N ARG A 182 -10.42 5.48 16.67
CA ARG A 182 -11.41 5.19 15.61
C ARG A 182 -11.08 3.90 14.86
N ARG A 183 -9.82 3.68 14.57
CA ARG A 183 -9.35 2.46 13.90
C ARG A 183 -9.55 1.23 14.78
N ALA A 184 -9.31 1.36 16.09
CA ALA A 184 -9.55 0.29 17.06
C ALA A 184 -11.03 -0.13 17.10
N ILE A 185 -11.98 0.81 17.06
CA ILE A 185 -13.40 0.48 16.96
C ILE A 185 -13.68 -0.42 15.75
N VAL A 186 -13.17 -0.04 14.56
CA VAL A 186 -13.36 -0.84 13.35
C VAL A 186 -12.68 -2.21 13.47
N ALA A 187 -11.48 -2.27 14.06
CA ALA A 187 -10.77 -3.53 14.25
C ALA A 187 -11.50 -4.49 15.20
N LEU A 188 -12.17 -3.97 16.24
CA LEU A 188 -12.93 -4.75 17.22
C LEU A 188 -14.16 -5.45 16.61
N SER A 189 -14.66 -5.03 15.44
CA SER A 189 -15.76 -5.73 14.76
C SER A 189 -15.46 -7.18 14.38
N ASN A 190 -14.19 -7.56 14.35
CA ASN A 190 -13.75 -8.93 14.07
C ASN A 190 -13.53 -9.78 15.35
N PHE A 191 -13.88 -9.24 16.52
CA PHE A 191 -13.72 -9.91 17.81
C PHE A 191 -15.05 -9.89 18.57
N GLU A 192 -15.28 -10.92 19.37
CA GLU A 192 -16.50 -11.07 20.17
C GLU A 192 -16.13 -11.22 21.65
N GLY A 193 -17.05 -10.82 22.54
CA GLY A 193 -16.95 -11.05 23.96
C GLY A 193 -17.35 -9.85 24.81
N PRO A 194 -17.65 -10.09 26.11
CA PRO A 194 -18.18 -9.06 27.01
C PRO A 194 -17.21 -7.89 27.26
N ASP A 195 -15.91 -8.09 27.08
CA ASP A 195 -14.87 -7.06 27.13
C ASP A 195 -14.95 -6.14 25.91
N ILE A 196 -15.25 -6.69 24.73
CA ILE A 196 -15.47 -5.93 23.49
C ILE A 196 -16.75 -5.11 23.60
N ASP A 197 -17.85 -5.72 24.04
CA ASP A 197 -19.14 -5.04 24.22
C ASP A 197 -19.00 -3.86 25.17
N ALA A 198 -18.35 -4.05 26.32
CA ALA A 198 -18.10 -2.99 27.29
C ALA A 198 -17.19 -1.88 26.74
N ALA A 199 -16.18 -2.23 25.91
CA ALA A 199 -15.30 -1.27 25.28
C ALA A 199 -16.02 -0.41 24.23
N LEU A 200 -16.90 -1.01 23.41
CA LEU A 200 -17.72 -0.31 22.44
C LEU A 200 -18.77 0.58 23.11
N GLU A 201 -19.40 0.12 24.20
CA GLU A 201 -20.32 0.94 25.00
C GLU A 201 -19.61 2.19 25.53
N LYS A 202 -18.43 2.04 26.16
CA LYS A 202 -17.61 3.16 26.61
C LYS A 202 -17.23 4.10 25.47
N ALA A 203 -16.85 3.57 24.30
CA ALA A 203 -16.48 4.36 23.14
C ALA A 203 -17.65 5.12 22.50
N SER A 204 -18.89 4.70 22.74
CA SER A 204 -20.11 5.43 22.30
C SER A 204 -20.23 6.81 22.96
N GLU A 205 -19.55 7.02 24.10
CA GLU A 205 -19.48 8.28 24.84
C GLU A 205 -18.12 9.01 24.65
N ASP A 206 -17.30 8.59 23.69
CA ASP A 206 -16.00 9.22 23.45
C ASP A 206 -16.12 10.72 23.19
N ARG A 207 -15.14 11.49 23.69
CA ARG A 207 -15.05 12.95 23.46
C ARG A 207 -14.98 13.34 21.98
N ASP A 208 -14.40 12.47 21.14
CA ASP A 208 -14.26 12.68 19.69
C ASP A 208 -15.50 12.15 18.95
N TRP A 209 -16.15 13.01 18.17
CA TRP A 209 -17.35 12.65 17.44
C TRP A 209 -17.15 11.59 16.36
N GLN A 210 -15.93 11.49 15.77
CA GLN A 210 -15.63 10.48 14.75
C GLN A 210 -15.50 9.08 15.37
N VAL A 211 -14.98 9.00 16.60
CA VAL A 211 -14.97 7.74 17.37
C VAL A 211 -16.39 7.29 17.67
N ARG A 212 -17.26 8.20 18.20
CA ARG A 212 -18.68 7.87 18.42
C ARG A 212 -19.41 7.45 17.14
N ALA A 213 -19.10 8.12 16.01
CA ALA A 213 -19.69 7.77 14.72
C ALA A 213 -19.27 6.38 14.25
N ALA A 214 -18.02 5.97 14.48
CA ALA A 214 -17.53 4.64 14.15
C ALA A 214 -18.31 3.55 14.92
N VAL A 215 -18.54 3.72 16.22
CA VAL A 215 -19.38 2.80 17.01
C VAL A 215 -20.81 2.72 16.44
N SER A 216 -21.41 3.88 16.10
CA SER A 216 -22.76 3.92 15.54
C SER A 216 -22.88 3.25 14.16
N GLN A 217 -21.81 3.18 13.40
CA GLN A 217 -21.75 2.48 12.09
C GLN A 217 -21.75 0.96 12.29
N LEU A 218 -20.96 0.43 13.22
CA LEU A 218 -20.95 -1.01 13.53
C LEU A 218 -22.33 -1.52 13.94
N GLY A 219 -23.02 -0.82 14.84
CA GLY A 219 -24.37 -1.23 15.29
C GLY A 219 -25.46 -1.15 14.21
N ARG A 220 -25.21 -0.56 13.04
CA ARG A 220 -26.13 -0.58 11.88
C ARG A 220 -25.89 -1.78 10.98
N GLU A 221 -24.61 -2.17 10.80
CA GLU A 221 -24.25 -3.32 9.97
C GLU A 221 -24.70 -4.65 10.59
N GLU A 222 -24.87 -4.71 11.92
CA GLU A 222 -25.42 -5.89 12.62
C GLU A 222 -26.96 -6.02 12.50
N ASN A 223 -27.67 -4.97 12.06
CA ASN A 223 -29.14 -4.94 12.02
C ASN A 223 -29.72 -4.98 10.58
N ASP A 224 -28.92 -5.01 9.54
CA ASP A 224 -29.29 -5.16 8.13
C ASP A 224 -28.95 -6.58 7.61
#